data_77d2d31546baf6f1c875e6f450a43529
#
_entry.id   77d2d31546baf6f1c875e6f450a43529
#
_cell.length_a   1.000
_cell.length_b   1.000
_cell.length_c   1.000
_cell.angle_alpha   90.00
_cell.angle_beta   90.00
_cell.angle_gamma   90.00
#
_symmetry.space_group_name_H-M   'P 1'
#
loop_
_entity.id
_entity.type
_entity.pdbx_description
1 polymer ?
#
loop_
_entity_poly.entity_id
_entity_poly.type
_entity_poly.pdbx_seq_one_letter_code
_entity_poly.pdbx_strand_id
1 'polypeptide(L)'
;MTGSAQQVSDVDFTHLFERDETLARAISDQYYRFLPYLRRAVLNLVKEYHPEYAHVNQNKKATIEAGLLTRDFNLAFHHLPLVSSIRDLRTGSIGTLLAVSGTVTRTSEVRPELVFGTFICDNCGGIVADVEQQFKYTEPMICPNPTGGNRKSWHLKVDQSRFSDWQKVRIQENPSDILTGSMPRTYVFSSTLLHV
;
A
#
# COMPACT_ATOMS: atom_id res chain seq x y z
N MET A 1 -14.19 -14.51 -6.49
CA MET A 1 -13.00 -13.83 -5.91
C MET A 1 -12.80 -12.55 -6.70
N THR A 2 -13.34 -11.45 -6.24
CA THR A 2 -13.14 -10.14 -6.87
C THR A 2 -11.98 -9.47 -6.16
N GLY A 3 -10.75 -9.68 -6.68
CA GLY A 3 -9.61 -8.88 -6.29
C GLY A 3 -9.97 -7.41 -6.58
N SER A 4 -10.02 -6.57 -5.56
CA SER A 4 -10.11 -5.13 -5.77
C SER A 4 -8.79 -4.72 -6.41
N ALA A 5 -8.79 -4.51 -7.72
CA ALA A 5 -7.65 -3.93 -8.40
C ALA A 5 -7.35 -2.60 -7.73
N GLN A 6 -6.29 -2.56 -6.95
CA GLN A 6 -5.75 -1.31 -6.43
C GLN A 6 -5.34 -0.51 -7.64
N GLN A 7 -5.87 0.69 -7.78
CA GLN A 7 -5.53 1.52 -8.90
C GLN A 7 -4.37 2.40 -8.52
N VAL A 8 -3.35 2.37 -9.38
CA VAL A 8 -2.14 3.14 -9.23
C VAL A 8 -2.22 4.30 -10.22
N SER A 9 -2.03 5.51 -9.73
CA SER A 9 -1.89 6.71 -10.55
C SER A 9 -0.41 7.04 -10.67
N ASP A 10 0.09 7.05 -11.88
CA ASP A 10 1.47 7.41 -12.17
C ASP A 10 1.62 8.94 -12.13
N VAL A 11 2.62 9.40 -11.40
CA VAL A 11 2.93 10.82 -11.24
C VAL A 11 4.39 11.07 -11.60
N ASP A 12 4.62 11.93 -12.57
CA ASP A 12 5.97 12.38 -12.91
C ASP A 12 6.47 13.39 -11.86
N PHE A 13 7.54 12.99 -11.15
CA PHE A 13 8.12 13.83 -10.11
C PHE A 13 8.76 15.12 -10.69
N THR A 14 9.20 15.08 -11.96
CA THR A 14 9.76 16.24 -12.64
C THR A 14 8.74 17.37 -12.74
N HIS A 15 7.49 17.05 -13.11
CA HIS A 15 6.44 18.06 -13.21
C HIS A 15 6.10 18.67 -11.84
N LEU A 16 6.16 17.85 -10.77
CA LEU A 16 5.95 18.35 -9.41
C LEU A 16 7.08 19.29 -9.01
N PHE A 17 8.33 18.94 -9.34
CA PHE A 17 9.50 19.74 -9.02
C PHE A 17 9.53 21.07 -9.79
N GLU A 18 9.15 21.09 -11.06
CA GLU A 18 9.04 22.29 -11.88
C GLU A 18 7.94 23.25 -11.37
N ARG A 19 6.86 22.69 -10.84
CA ARG A 19 5.73 23.49 -10.34
C ARG A 19 6.00 24.12 -8.98
N ASP A 20 6.52 23.34 -8.05
CA ASP A 20 6.84 23.78 -6.69
C ASP A 20 7.97 22.92 -6.11
N GLU A 21 9.19 23.47 -6.17
CA GLU A 21 10.39 22.81 -5.66
C GLU A 21 10.33 22.56 -4.14
N THR A 22 9.75 23.48 -3.38
CA THR A 22 9.67 23.36 -1.92
C THR A 22 8.74 22.23 -1.50
N LEU A 23 7.61 22.10 -2.18
CA LEU A 23 6.66 21.03 -1.96
C LEU A 23 7.26 19.67 -2.40
N ALA A 24 7.92 19.62 -3.55
CA ALA A 24 8.56 18.39 -4.05
C ALA A 24 9.63 17.88 -3.08
N ARG A 25 10.48 18.76 -2.54
CA ARG A 25 11.48 18.42 -1.52
C ARG A 25 10.82 17.94 -0.23
N ALA A 26 9.78 18.64 0.25
CA ALA A 26 9.06 18.23 1.46
C ALA A 26 8.41 16.85 1.32
N ILE A 27 7.84 16.55 0.14
CA ILE A 27 7.28 15.22 -0.16
C ILE A 27 8.39 14.17 -0.18
N SER A 28 9.55 14.44 -0.80
CA SER A 28 10.69 13.53 -0.81
C SER A 28 11.17 13.21 0.61
N ASP A 29 11.36 14.22 1.45
CA ASP A 29 11.93 14.07 2.78
C ASP A 29 10.97 13.44 3.80
N GLN A 30 9.67 13.67 3.65
CA GLN A 30 8.66 13.22 4.60
C GLN A 30 7.50 12.48 3.92
N TYR A 31 7.80 11.63 2.95
CA TYR A 31 6.81 10.93 2.12
C TYR A 31 5.72 10.26 2.94
N TYR A 32 6.07 9.54 4.00
CA TYR A 32 5.13 8.83 4.84
C TYR A 32 4.06 9.73 5.45
N ARG A 33 4.41 10.99 5.78
CA ARG A 33 3.47 11.99 6.34
C ARG A 33 2.53 12.56 5.27
N PHE A 34 3.03 12.72 4.04
CA PHE A 34 2.26 13.27 2.92
C PHE A 34 1.37 12.22 2.24
N LEU A 35 1.70 10.94 2.34
CA LEU A 35 1.02 9.86 1.66
C LEU A 35 -0.52 9.87 1.82
N PRO A 36 -1.11 10.01 3.02
CA PRO A 36 -2.57 10.04 3.18
C PRO A 36 -3.22 11.25 2.49
N TYR A 37 -2.54 12.40 2.49
CA TYR A 37 -3.03 13.61 1.82
C TYR A 37 -2.97 13.48 0.31
N LEU A 38 -1.89 12.90 -0.21
CA LEU A 38 -1.73 12.62 -1.64
C LEU A 38 -2.80 11.65 -2.15
N ARG A 39 -3.05 10.56 -1.44
CA ARG A 39 -4.14 9.62 -1.77
C ARG A 39 -5.50 10.31 -1.78
N ARG A 40 -5.76 11.16 -0.79
CA ARG A 40 -6.99 11.94 -0.71
C ARG A 40 -7.12 12.96 -1.85
N ALA A 41 -6.02 13.60 -2.24
CA ALA A 41 -6.00 14.52 -3.38
C ALA A 41 -6.38 13.82 -4.68
N VAL A 42 -5.79 12.64 -4.96
CA VAL A 42 -6.15 11.82 -6.13
C VAL A 42 -7.61 11.42 -6.09
N LEU A 43 -8.11 10.96 -4.94
CA LEU A 43 -9.52 10.62 -4.80
C LEU A 43 -10.44 11.81 -5.09
N ASN A 44 -10.09 13.01 -4.63
CA ASN A 44 -10.86 14.23 -4.90
C ASN A 44 -10.85 14.58 -6.38
N LEU A 45 -9.69 14.48 -7.05
CA LEU A 45 -9.59 14.68 -8.50
C LEU A 45 -10.47 13.68 -9.27
N VAL A 46 -10.41 12.39 -8.89
CA VAL A 46 -11.25 11.37 -9.53
C VAL A 46 -12.74 11.66 -9.32
N LYS A 47 -13.15 12.13 -8.14
CA LYS A 47 -14.55 12.51 -7.87
C LYS A 47 -15.00 13.72 -8.69
N GLU A 48 -14.08 14.65 -8.98
CA GLU A 48 -14.36 15.84 -9.77
C GLU A 48 -14.53 15.52 -11.25
N TYR A 49 -13.62 14.72 -11.82
CA TYR A 49 -13.60 14.41 -13.26
C TYR A 49 -14.43 13.18 -13.64
N HIS A 50 -14.45 12.16 -12.79
CA HIS A 50 -15.12 10.87 -13.05
C HIS A 50 -15.76 10.30 -11.77
N PRO A 51 -16.88 10.86 -11.30
CA PRO A 51 -17.50 10.45 -10.04
C PRO A 51 -17.93 8.97 -10.02
N GLU A 52 -18.35 8.43 -11.17
CA GLU A 52 -18.74 7.01 -11.27
C GLU A 52 -17.56 6.06 -11.01
N TYR A 53 -16.35 6.49 -11.33
CA TYR A 53 -15.14 5.70 -11.17
C TYR A 53 -14.62 5.67 -9.72
N ALA A 54 -15.01 6.66 -8.91
CA ALA A 54 -14.62 6.72 -7.51
C ALA A 54 -15.24 5.61 -6.65
N HIS A 55 -16.29 4.95 -7.14
CA HIS A 55 -17.02 3.93 -6.40
C HIS A 55 -16.82 2.53 -7.01
N VAL A 56 -16.72 1.54 -6.13
CA VAL A 56 -16.69 0.13 -6.56
C VAL A 56 -18.12 -0.30 -6.85
N ASN A 57 -18.42 -0.59 -8.13
CA ASN A 57 -19.68 -1.20 -8.54
C ASN A 57 -19.74 -2.66 -8.06
N GLN A 58 -20.03 -2.88 -6.80
CA GLN A 58 -20.47 -4.18 -6.33
C GLN A 58 -22.00 -4.22 -6.44
N ASN A 59 -22.50 -5.20 -7.17
CA ASN A 59 -23.92 -5.51 -7.43
C ASN A 59 -24.94 -4.59 -6.78
N LYS A 60 -25.72 -3.90 -7.59
CA LYS A 60 -26.68 -2.82 -7.25
C LYS A 60 -27.57 -3.02 -6.02
N LYS A 61 -27.67 -4.23 -5.45
CA LYS A 61 -28.48 -4.52 -4.25
C LYS A 61 -27.73 -4.37 -2.92
N ALA A 62 -26.41 -4.59 -2.91
CA ALA A 62 -25.61 -4.47 -1.68
C ALA A 62 -25.18 -3.01 -1.38
N THR A 63 -25.26 -2.14 -2.37
CA THR A 63 -24.75 -0.76 -2.30
C THR A 63 -25.64 0.17 -1.49
N ILE A 64 -26.91 -0.15 -1.32
CA ILE A 64 -27.89 0.72 -0.63
C ILE A 64 -27.80 0.56 0.88
N GLU A 65 -27.46 -0.62 1.37
CA GLU A 65 -27.42 -0.91 2.82
C GLU A 65 -26.00 -0.74 3.44
N ALA A 66 -24.94 -0.84 2.65
CA ALA A 66 -23.55 -0.83 3.17
C ALA A 66 -22.77 0.48 2.92
N GLY A 67 -23.40 1.51 2.34
CA GLY A 67 -22.68 2.71 1.91
C GLY A 67 -21.84 2.47 0.65
N LEU A 68 -21.62 3.52 -0.13
CA LEU A 68 -20.80 3.47 -1.34
C LEU A 68 -19.35 3.17 -0.96
N LEU A 69 -18.88 1.96 -1.27
CA LEU A 69 -17.47 1.60 -1.10
C LEU A 69 -16.62 2.43 -2.06
N THR A 70 -15.77 3.27 -1.52
CA THR A 70 -14.84 4.10 -2.29
C THR A 70 -13.63 3.25 -2.69
N ARG A 71 -13.12 3.44 -3.90
CA ARG A 71 -11.88 2.79 -4.33
C ARG A 71 -10.68 3.41 -3.65
N ASP A 72 -9.70 2.59 -3.33
CA ASP A 72 -8.40 3.05 -2.82
C ASP A 72 -7.47 3.35 -4.00
N PHE A 73 -6.96 4.57 -4.05
CA PHE A 73 -5.99 5.00 -5.05
C PHE A 73 -4.60 5.05 -4.42
N ASN A 74 -3.63 4.44 -5.09
CA ASN A 74 -2.23 4.54 -4.76
C ASN A 74 -1.51 5.42 -5.78
N LEU A 75 -0.39 6.01 -5.38
CA LEU A 75 0.47 6.80 -6.26
C LEU A 75 1.78 6.07 -6.48
N ALA A 76 2.22 6.08 -7.74
CA ALA A 76 3.58 5.69 -8.12
C ALA A 76 4.29 6.92 -8.67
N PHE A 77 5.44 7.24 -8.10
CA PHE A 77 6.28 8.32 -8.58
C PHE A 77 7.37 7.76 -9.47
N HIS A 78 7.55 8.38 -10.62
CA HIS A 78 8.64 8.08 -11.54
C HIS A 78 9.49 9.33 -11.82
N HIS A 79 10.66 9.15 -12.43
CA HIS A 79 11.63 10.23 -12.70
C HIS A 79 12.07 11.02 -11.48
N LEU A 80 12.38 10.31 -10.36
CA LEU A 80 13.02 10.98 -9.25
C LEU A 80 14.42 11.48 -9.64
N PRO A 81 14.82 12.69 -9.22
CA PRO A 81 16.07 13.32 -9.65
C PRO A 81 17.33 12.61 -9.14
N LEU A 82 17.22 11.88 -8.04
CA LEU A 82 18.35 11.19 -7.42
C LEU A 82 18.07 9.70 -7.30
N VAL A 83 18.95 8.89 -7.89
CA VAL A 83 18.98 7.45 -7.70
C VAL A 83 20.05 7.11 -6.68
N SER A 84 19.64 6.59 -5.54
CA SER A 84 20.53 6.20 -4.45
C SER A 84 21.10 4.81 -4.67
N SER A 85 22.35 4.61 -4.24
CA SER A 85 22.94 3.27 -4.15
C SER A 85 22.32 2.46 -3.01
N ILE A 86 22.30 1.14 -3.13
CA ILE A 86 21.91 0.24 -2.04
C ILE A 86 22.72 0.48 -0.76
N ARG A 87 23.98 0.92 -0.90
CA ARG A 87 24.86 1.25 0.25
C ARG A 87 24.44 2.47 1.03
N ASP A 88 23.72 3.40 0.39
CA ASP A 88 23.28 4.65 0.99
C ASP A 88 22.00 4.50 1.81
N LEU A 89 21.33 3.35 1.70
CA LEU A 89 20.14 3.03 2.50
C LEU A 89 20.52 2.91 3.99
N ARG A 90 20.21 3.94 4.75
CA ARG A 90 20.48 4.03 6.19
C ARG A 90 19.22 4.42 6.96
N THR A 91 19.30 4.41 8.27
CA THR A 91 18.20 4.77 9.16
C THR A 91 17.65 6.19 8.90
N GLY A 92 18.49 7.12 8.44
CA GLY A 92 18.05 8.46 8.06
C GLY A 92 17.12 8.51 6.85
N SER A 93 17.08 7.46 6.04
CA SER A 93 16.21 7.35 4.87
C SER A 93 14.83 6.77 5.18
N ILE A 94 14.53 6.49 6.45
CA ILE A 94 13.23 5.95 6.86
C ILE A 94 12.15 7.03 6.68
N GLY A 95 11.10 6.67 5.96
CA GLY A 95 9.97 7.57 5.70
C GLY A 95 10.17 8.54 4.54
N THR A 96 11.31 8.48 3.85
CA THR A 96 11.60 9.28 2.66
C THR A 96 11.25 8.54 1.37
N LEU A 97 11.02 9.28 0.29
CA LEU A 97 10.82 8.75 -1.05
C LEU A 97 12.18 8.65 -1.74
N LEU A 98 12.57 7.44 -2.12
CA LEU A 98 13.87 7.18 -2.74
C LEU A 98 13.71 6.36 -4.02
N ALA A 99 14.56 6.64 -4.99
CA ALA A 99 14.81 5.74 -6.12
C ALA A 99 16.08 4.95 -5.83
N VAL A 100 16.01 3.64 -6.03
CA VAL A 100 17.15 2.74 -5.81
C VAL A 100 17.36 1.90 -7.06
N SER A 101 18.60 1.79 -7.51
CA SER A 101 18.98 0.92 -8.63
C SER A 101 19.71 -0.32 -8.15
N GLY A 102 19.44 -1.45 -8.80
CA GLY A 102 20.11 -2.70 -8.50
C GLY A 102 19.69 -3.84 -9.43
N THR A 103 20.46 -4.90 -9.41
CA THR A 103 20.18 -6.12 -10.19
C THR A 103 19.29 -7.06 -9.41
N VAL A 104 18.14 -7.44 -9.97
CA VAL A 104 17.24 -8.42 -9.36
C VAL A 104 17.90 -9.81 -9.41
N THR A 105 18.12 -10.40 -8.25
CA THR A 105 18.75 -11.73 -8.13
C THR A 105 17.74 -12.84 -7.83
N ARG A 106 16.63 -12.50 -7.16
CA ARG A 106 15.58 -13.47 -6.83
C ARG A 106 14.25 -12.77 -6.64
N THR A 107 13.20 -13.41 -7.14
CA THR A 107 11.80 -13.03 -6.88
C THR A 107 11.07 -14.18 -6.22
N SER A 108 10.11 -13.89 -5.35
CA SER A 108 9.14 -14.88 -4.87
C SER A 108 7.98 -15.01 -5.85
N GLU A 109 7.15 -16.01 -5.65
CA GLU A 109 5.83 -16.05 -6.27
C GLU A 109 4.97 -14.90 -5.76
N VAL A 110 4.05 -14.42 -6.61
CA VAL A 110 3.02 -13.47 -6.19
C VAL A 110 2.01 -14.22 -5.32
N ARG A 111 1.73 -13.69 -4.14
CA ARG A 111 0.77 -14.28 -3.19
C ARG A 111 -0.23 -13.22 -2.74
N PRO A 112 -1.49 -13.59 -2.50
CA PRO A 112 -2.45 -12.67 -1.91
C PRO A 112 -2.09 -12.38 -0.46
N GLU A 113 -2.09 -11.10 -0.07
CA GLU A 113 -1.92 -10.62 1.29
C GLU A 113 -3.21 -9.96 1.75
N LEU A 114 -3.64 -10.26 2.97
CA LEU A 114 -4.81 -9.64 3.58
C LEU A 114 -4.46 -8.20 3.99
N VAL A 115 -5.15 -7.23 3.40
CA VAL A 115 -4.95 -5.80 3.70
C VAL A 115 -6.00 -5.30 4.70
N PHE A 116 -7.26 -5.66 4.47
CA PHE A 116 -8.36 -5.35 5.39
C PHE A 116 -9.19 -6.60 5.62
N GLY A 117 -9.27 -7.01 6.88
CA GLY A 117 -10.03 -8.19 7.31
C GLY A 117 -11.42 -7.82 7.82
N THR A 118 -12.41 -8.61 7.45
CA THR A 118 -13.74 -8.58 8.05
C THR A 118 -13.88 -9.79 8.96
N PHE A 119 -14.19 -9.55 10.23
CA PHE A 119 -14.26 -10.58 11.26
C PHE A 119 -15.68 -10.74 11.80
N ILE A 120 -16.03 -11.98 12.09
CA ILE A 120 -17.28 -12.33 12.76
C ILE A 120 -16.95 -12.76 14.18
N CYS A 121 -17.69 -12.25 15.13
CA CYS A 121 -17.61 -12.68 16.53
C CYS A 121 -18.30 -14.03 16.71
N ASP A 122 -17.59 -15.04 17.22
CA ASP A 122 -18.16 -16.37 17.43
C ASP A 122 -19.26 -16.41 18.49
N ASN A 123 -19.26 -15.46 19.45
CA ASN A 123 -20.24 -15.44 20.52
C ASN A 123 -21.58 -14.79 20.16
N CYS A 124 -21.55 -13.72 19.37
CA CYS A 124 -22.75 -12.93 19.07
C CYS A 124 -23.08 -12.80 17.59
N GLY A 125 -22.22 -13.31 16.69
CA GLY A 125 -22.37 -13.17 15.26
C GLY A 125 -22.16 -11.72 14.74
N GLY A 126 -21.75 -10.79 15.61
CA GLY A 126 -21.48 -9.40 15.21
C GLY A 126 -20.32 -9.32 14.23
N ILE A 127 -20.45 -8.45 13.23
CA ILE A 127 -19.44 -8.28 12.18
C ILE A 127 -18.63 -7.02 12.47
N VAL A 128 -17.31 -7.14 12.38
CA VAL A 128 -16.35 -6.05 12.43
C VAL A 128 -15.66 -5.99 11.07
N ALA A 129 -15.97 -4.96 10.29
CA ALA A 129 -15.41 -4.79 8.95
C ALA A 129 -14.17 -3.89 8.97
N ASP A 130 -13.38 -3.97 7.90
CA ASP A 130 -12.26 -3.08 7.58
C ASP A 130 -11.18 -2.98 8.68
N VAL A 131 -10.86 -4.10 9.33
CA VAL A 131 -9.74 -4.17 10.26
C VAL A 131 -8.44 -4.17 9.46
N GLU A 132 -7.70 -3.07 9.54
CA GLU A 132 -6.43 -2.92 8.84
C GLU A 132 -5.40 -3.93 9.35
N GLN A 133 -4.77 -4.63 8.43
CA GLN A 133 -3.69 -5.58 8.69
C GLN A 133 -2.36 -4.90 8.44
N GLN A 134 -1.54 -4.82 9.46
CA GLN A 134 -0.14 -4.37 9.33
C GLN A 134 0.73 -5.60 9.51
N PHE A 135 1.92 -5.67 9.03
CA PHE A 135 2.94 -6.70 9.12
C PHE A 135 2.59 -8.05 9.81
N LYS A 136 1.57 -8.10 10.65
CA LYS A 136 1.11 -9.26 11.41
C LYS A 136 -0.40 -9.35 11.37
N TYR A 137 -0.90 -10.57 11.28
CA TYR A 137 -2.34 -10.85 11.39
C TYR A 137 -2.88 -10.30 12.72
N THR A 138 -3.82 -9.38 12.61
CA THR A 138 -4.40 -8.65 13.73
C THR A 138 -5.90 -8.87 13.78
N GLU A 139 -6.40 -9.39 14.88
CA GLU A 139 -7.82 -9.56 15.16
C GLU A 139 -8.37 -8.35 15.93
N PRO A 140 -9.68 -8.06 15.83
CA PRO A 140 -10.30 -7.01 16.63
C PRO A 140 -10.12 -7.25 18.13
N MET A 141 -9.81 -6.20 18.87
CA MET A 141 -9.59 -6.33 20.32
C MET A 141 -10.87 -6.53 21.12
N ILE A 142 -11.99 -5.93 20.67
CA ILE A 142 -13.25 -5.91 21.41
C ILE A 142 -14.41 -6.05 20.44
N CYS A 143 -15.41 -6.85 20.81
CA CYS A 143 -16.65 -6.93 20.07
C CYS A 143 -17.45 -5.62 20.26
N PRO A 144 -17.97 -4.99 19.20
CA PRO A 144 -18.77 -3.78 19.29
C PRO A 144 -20.10 -4.01 19.99
N ASN A 145 -20.56 -5.25 20.08
CA ASN A 145 -21.79 -5.62 20.74
C ASN A 145 -21.59 -5.71 22.26
N PRO A 146 -22.29 -4.90 23.09
CA PRO A 146 -22.08 -4.87 24.54
C PRO A 146 -22.41 -6.22 25.23
N THR A 147 -23.27 -7.02 24.61
CA THR A 147 -23.63 -8.36 25.10
C THR A 147 -22.63 -9.45 24.71
N GLY A 148 -21.75 -9.16 23.73
CA GLY A 148 -20.82 -10.15 23.18
C GLY A 148 -19.61 -10.46 24.05
N GLY A 149 -19.06 -9.49 24.78
CA GLY A 149 -17.92 -9.64 25.70
C GLY A 149 -16.69 -10.36 25.16
N ASN A 150 -16.69 -10.70 23.87
CA ASN A 150 -15.68 -11.55 23.25
C ASN A 150 -14.41 -10.74 22.93
N ARG A 151 -13.27 -11.28 23.35
CA ARG A 151 -11.94 -10.71 23.09
C ARG A 151 -11.00 -11.63 22.31
N LYS A 152 -11.38 -12.89 22.08
CA LYS A 152 -10.42 -13.90 21.61
C LYS A 152 -10.90 -14.82 20.50
N SER A 153 -12.19 -14.87 20.21
CA SER A 153 -12.74 -15.83 19.23
C SER A 153 -13.35 -15.10 18.05
N TRP A 154 -12.56 -14.99 17.01
CA TRP A 154 -12.93 -14.31 15.77
C TRP A 154 -12.78 -15.22 14.57
N HIS A 155 -13.71 -15.14 13.65
CA HIS A 155 -13.66 -15.86 12.39
C HIS A 155 -13.52 -14.88 11.22
N LEU A 156 -12.48 -15.09 10.39
CA LEU A 156 -12.25 -14.24 9.21
C LEU A 156 -13.26 -14.57 8.12
N LYS A 157 -14.01 -13.58 7.66
CA LYS A 157 -14.91 -13.68 6.53
C LYS A 157 -14.19 -13.29 5.25
N VAL A 158 -13.66 -14.29 4.55
CA VAL A 158 -12.83 -14.11 3.35
C VAL A 158 -13.58 -13.37 2.25
N ASP A 159 -14.88 -13.65 2.07
CA ASP A 159 -15.71 -13.05 1.01
C ASP A 159 -15.88 -11.54 1.13
N GLN A 160 -15.78 -11.01 2.32
CA GLN A 160 -15.92 -9.58 2.63
C GLN A 160 -14.60 -8.91 2.99
N SER A 161 -13.51 -9.66 2.96
CA SER A 161 -12.17 -9.16 3.23
C SER A 161 -11.48 -8.70 1.94
N ARG A 162 -10.58 -7.73 2.06
CA ARG A 162 -9.83 -7.18 0.92
C ARG A 162 -8.41 -7.71 0.92
N PHE A 163 -8.02 -8.29 -0.22
CA PHE A 163 -6.69 -8.83 -0.45
C PHE A 163 -5.97 -7.99 -1.51
N SER A 164 -4.66 -7.95 -1.43
CA SER A 164 -3.78 -7.37 -2.43
C SER A 164 -2.68 -8.35 -2.80
N ASP A 165 -2.19 -8.23 -4.03
CA ASP A 165 -1.08 -9.04 -4.48
C ASP A 165 0.23 -8.55 -3.85
N TRP A 166 1.01 -9.48 -3.34
CA TRP A 166 2.28 -9.23 -2.67
C TRP A 166 3.39 -10.08 -3.25
N GLN A 167 4.53 -9.46 -3.46
CA GLN A 167 5.73 -10.13 -3.95
C GLN A 167 6.97 -9.65 -3.20
N LYS A 168 7.89 -10.56 -2.95
CA LYS A 168 9.21 -10.28 -2.40
C LYS A 168 10.26 -10.31 -3.49
N VAL A 169 11.00 -9.22 -3.63
CA VAL A 169 12.07 -9.07 -4.62
C VAL A 169 13.40 -8.84 -3.91
N ARG A 170 14.42 -9.63 -4.26
CA ARG A 170 15.78 -9.43 -3.78
C ARG A 170 16.59 -8.74 -4.87
N ILE A 171 17.13 -7.58 -4.55
CA ILE A 171 18.04 -6.84 -5.41
C ILE A 171 19.46 -6.83 -4.83
N GLN A 172 20.44 -6.81 -5.69
CA GLN A 172 21.85 -6.74 -5.38
C GLN A 172 22.45 -5.47 -6.01
N GLU A 173 23.48 -4.93 -5.40
CA GLU A 173 24.26 -3.82 -5.97
C GLU A 173 24.71 -4.12 -7.40
N ASN A 174 24.63 -3.10 -8.25
CA ASN A 174 25.18 -3.21 -9.59
C ASN A 174 26.70 -3.39 -9.52
N PRO A 175 27.29 -4.17 -10.43
CA PRO A 175 28.74 -4.38 -10.46
C PRO A 175 29.57 -3.10 -10.51
N SER A 176 29.03 -2.04 -11.13
CA SER A 176 29.66 -0.71 -11.20
C SER A 176 29.78 0.00 -9.86
N ASP A 177 28.88 -0.31 -8.92
CA ASP A 177 28.76 0.41 -7.64
C ASP A 177 29.52 -0.30 -6.51
N ILE A 178 30.03 -1.50 -6.79
CA ILE A 178 30.77 -2.31 -5.84
C ILE A 178 32.20 -1.76 -5.68
N LEU A 179 32.55 -1.40 -4.47
CA LEU A 179 33.92 -0.99 -4.15
C LEU A 179 34.89 -2.18 -4.29
N THR A 180 36.06 -1.92 -4.84
CA THR A 180 37.12 -2.94 -5.01
C THR A 180 37.43 -3.62 -3.68
N GLY A 181 37.36 -4.96 -3.65
CA GLY A 181 37.62 -5.76 -2.44
C GLY A 181 36.45 -5.87 -1.45
N SER A 182 35.28 -5.29 -1.77
CA SER A 182 34.10 -5.44 -0.93
C SER A 182 33.09 -6.45 -1.47
N MET A 183 32.33 -7.09 -0.58
CA MET A 183 31.22 -7.96 -0.98
C MET A 183 30.01 -7.12 -1.41
N PRO A 184 29.27 -7.56 -2.46
CA PRO A 184 28.04 -6.90 -2.88
C PRO A 184 26.98 -6.97 -1.78
N ARG A 185 26.32 -5.85 -1.54
CA ARG A 185 25.17 -5.80 -0.62
C ARG A 185 23.90 -6.23 -1.34
N THR A 186 23.02 -6.85 -0.60
CA THR A 186 21.70 -7.24 -1.08
C THR A 186 20.62 -6.62 -0.21
N TYR A 187 19.54 -6.21 -0.85
CA TYR A 187 18.35 -5.72 -0.17
C TYR A 187 17.11 -6.51 -0.60
N VAL A 188 16.16 -6.67 0.31
CA VAL A 188 14.92 -7.38 0.03
C VAL A 188 13.77 -6.39 0.13
N PHE A 189 13.09 -6.16 -0.98
CA PHE A 189 11.86 -5.39 -1.02
C PHE A 189 10.67 -6.34 -0.90
N SER A 190 9.68 -5.94 -0.12
CA SER A 190 8.35 -6.48 -0.19
C SER A 190 7.46 -5.40 -0.80
N SER A 191 6.83 -5.71 -1.91
CA SER A 191 5.95 -4.78 -2.60
C SER A 191 4.55 -5.35 -2.67
N THR A 192 3.59 -4.53 -2.34
CA THR A 192 2.17 -4.84 -2.46
C THR A 192 1.68 -4.65 -3.91
N LEU A 193 2.46 -3.97 -4.76
CA LEU A 193 2.22 -3.79 -6.20
C LEU A 193 3.55 -3.49 -6.89
N LEU A 194 4.03 -4.43 -7.68
CA LEU A 194 5.03 -4.14 -8.70
C LEU A 194 4.29 -4.07 -10.03
N HIS A 195 4.03 -2.87 -10.51
CA HIS A 195 3.96 -2.66 -11.95
C HIS A 195 5.40 -2.52 -12.45
N VAL A 196 5.89 -3.55 -13.10
CA VAL A 196 7.09 -3.53 -13.92
C VAL A 196 6.71 -3.01 -15.29
#